data_0639f2ee6a94b38b67213f8d1641ac5c
#
_entry.id   0639f2ee6a94b38b67213f8d1641ac5c
#
_cell.length_a   1.000
_cell.length_b   1.000
_cell.length_c   1.000
_cell.angle_alpha   90.00
_cell.angle_beta   90.00
_cell.angle_gamma   90.00
#
_symmetry.space_group_name_H-M   'P 1'
#
loop_
_entity.id
_entity.type
_entity.pdbx_description
1 polymer ?
#
loop_
_entity_poly.entity_id
_entity_poly.type
_entity_poly.pdbx_seq_one_letter_code
_entity_poly.pdbx_strand_id
1 'polypeptide(L)'
;MCIRDRISGDADSRANAKQLERIVELKVFNPMTQYVHATNSPLGLPPNEKQAREIEDTIPSALDYLENLLADGRVCLLGDQVSLADCTLQAACQFARFGKADLISAHANLKEWDARYRERPAAKEVLKF
;
A
#
# COMPACT_ATOMS: atom_id res chain seq x y z
N MET A 1 2.23 -19.52 2.10
CA MET A 1 3.15 -19.01 1.06
C MET A 1 4.26 -18.23 1.74
N CYS A 2 5.50 -18.52 1.40
CA CYS A 2 6.65 -17.87 2.04
C CYS A 2 7.11 -16.66 1.21
N ILE A 3 8.03 -15.87 1.78
CA ILE A 3 8.58 -14.70 1.12
C ILE A 3 9.26 -15.06 -0.21
N ARG A 4 9.85 -16.26 -0.27
CA ARG A 4 10.53 -16.72 -1.48
C ARG A 4 9.60 -16.78 -2.68
N ASP A 5 8.32 -17.12 -2.47
CA ASP A 5 7.33 -17.15 -3.55
C ASP A 5 6.95 -15.76 -4.03
N ARG A 6 7.16 -14.75 -3.18
CA ARG A 6 6.85 -13.35 -3.48
C ARG A 6 8.00 -12.63 -4.17
N ILE A 7 9.22 -13.14 -4.04
CA ILE A 7 10.44 -12.60 -4.63
C ILE A 7 11.02 -13.67 -5.52
N SER A 8 10.33 -13.98 -6.61
CA SER A 8 10.78 -14.98 -7.57
C SER A 8 11.42 -14.32 -8.78
N GLY A 9 12.10 -15.12 -9.60
CA GLY A 9 12.70 -14.68 -10.82
C GLY A 9 14.21 -14.51 -10.73
N ASP A 10 14.79 -13.83 -11.70
CA ASP A 10 16.24 -13.60 -11.75
C ASP A 10 16.67 -12.48 -10.79
N ALA A 11 17.98 -12.16 -10.79
CA ALA A 11 18.52 -11.15 -9.89
C ALA A 11 17.92 -9.77 -10.14
N ASP A 12 17.67 -9.41 -11.41
CA ASP A 12 17.09 -8.11 -11.75
C ASP A 12 15.65 -8.02 -11.27
N SER A 13 14.86 -9.07 -11.45
CA SER A 13 13.48 -9.11 -10.96
C SER A 13 13.42 -9.01 -9.46
N ARG A 14 14.32 -9.69 -8.75
CA ARG A 14 14.38 -9.62 -7.30
C ARG A 14 14.79 -8.24 -6.82
N ALA A 15 15.76 -7.60 -7.49
CA ALA A 15 16.17 -6.24 -7.14
C ALA A 15 15.02 -5.24 -7.34
N ASN A 16 14.29 -5.36 -8.43
CA ASN A 16 13.13 -4.52 -8.71
C ASN A 16 12.03 -4.71 -7.66
N ALA A 17 11.80 -5.96 -7.26
CA ALA A 17 10.80 -6.27 -6.24
C ALA A 17 11.17 -5.64 -4.90
N LYS A 18 12.43 -5.75 -4.50
CA LYS A 18 12.90 -5.15 -3.25
C LYS A 18 12.85 -3.63 -3.30
N GLN A 19 13.22 -3.04 -4.43
CA GLN A 19 13.17 -1.59 -4.60
C GLN A 19 11.74 -1.07 -4.48
N LEU A 20 10.81 -1.71 -5.16
CA LEU A 20 9.41 -1.28 -5.13
C LEU A 20 8.82 -1.46 -3.73
N GLU A 21 9.09 -2.59 -3.07
CA GLU A 21 8.65 -2.82 -1.69
C GLU A 21 9.17 -1.72 -0.77
N ARG A 22 10.44 -1.34 -0.92
CA ARG A 22 11.03 -0.29 -0.11
C ARG A 22 10.38 1.07 -0.36
N ILE A 23 10.06 1.37 -1.61
CA ILE A 23 9.35 2.60 -1.95
C ILE A 23 7.98 2.62 -1.29
N VAL A 24 7.23 1.53 -1.38
CA VAL A 24 5.91 1.43 -0.77
C VAL A 24 6.01 1.58 0.75
N GLU A 25 6.96 0.90 1.38
CA GLU A 25 7.16 0.98 2.83
C GLU A 25 7.48 2.42 3.27
N LEU A 26 8.45 3.06 2.62
CA LEU A 26 8.95 4.36 3.06
C LEU A 26 8.06 5.52 2.64
N LYS A 27 7.36 5.41 1.51
CA LYS A 27 6.61 6.54 0.94
C LYS A 27 5.11 6.42 1.12
N VAL A 28 4.60 5.25 1.46
CA VAL A 28 3.16 5.03 1.65
C VAL A 28 2.86 4.46 3.03
N PHE A 29 3.44 3.31 3.37
CA PHE A 29 3.11 2.61 4.61
C PHE A 29 3.50 3.43 5.85
N ASN A 30 4.76 3.85 5.94
CA ASN A 30 5.22 4.61 7.11
C ASN A 30 4.51 5.96 7.24
N PRO A 31 4.38 6.77 6.16
CA PRO A 31 3.62 8.01 6.26
C PRO A 31 2.15 7.78 6.64
N MET A 32 1.51 6.75 6.11
CA MET A 32 0.11 6.47 6.45
C MET A 32 -0.03 6.06 7.91
N THR A 33 0.91 5.27 8.43
CA THR A 33 0.93 4.92 9.85
C THR A 33 1.03 6.17 10.73
N GLN A 34 1.94 7.08 10.37
CA GLN A 34 2.09 8.35 11.08
C GLN A 34 0.83 9.21 10.97
N TYR A 35 0.20 9.22 9.81
CA TYR A 35 -1.02 9.97 9.58
C TYR A 35 -2.16 9.47 10.48
N VAL A 36 -2.35 8.16 10.58
CA VAL A 36 -3.38 7.59 11.43
C VAL A 36 -3.11 7.97 12.89
N HIS A 37 -1.86 7.86 13.34
CA HIS A 37 -1.52 8.26 14.71
C HIS A 37 -1.67 9.76 14.95
N ALA A 38 -1.50 10.59 13.92
CA ALA A 38 -1.68 12.04 14.03
C ALA A 38 -3.14 12.48 14.02
N THR A 39 -4.06 11.63 13.53
CA THR A 39 -5.47 12.01 13.38
C THR A 39 -6.42 11.15 14.21
N ASN A 40 -6.27 9.85 14.19
CA ASN A 40 -7.17 8.92 14.88
C ASN A 40 -6.39 7.73 15.43
N SER A 41 -5.48 8.01 16.36
CA SER A 41 -4.56 6.99 16.86
C SER A 41 -5.29 5.89 17.64
N PRO A 42 -5.05 4.62 17.33
CA PRO A 42 -5.56 3.52 18.14
C PRO A 42 -4.91 3.44 19.52
N LEU A 43 -3.79 4.15 19.72
CA LEU A 43 -3.11 4.23 21.01
C LEU A 43 -3.59 5.42 21.85
N GLY A 44 -4.53 6.20 21.34
CA GLY A 44 -5.05 7.36 22.06
C GLY A 44 -4.11 8.55 22.09
N LEU A 45 -3.17 8.63 21.16
CA LEU A 45 -2.24 9.76 21.08
C LEU A 45 -2.98 11.04 20.68
N PRO A 46 -2.55 12.22 21.17
CA PRO A 46 -3.19 13.48 20.79
C PRO A 46 -2.99 13.76 19.29
N PRO A 47 -3.98 14.39 18.63
CA PRO A 47 -3.86 14.76 17.23
C PRO A 47 -2.70 15.70 16.98
N ASN A 48 -2.07 15.57 15.80
CA ASN A 48 -0.99 16.45 15.34
C ASN A 48 -1.34 16.93 13.93
N GLU A 49 -2.05 18.05 13.84
CA GLU A 49 -2.53 18.59 12.58
C GLU A 49 -1.41 18.96 11.62
N LYS A 50 -0.30 19.49 12.15
CA LYS A 50 0.84 19.86 11.30
C LYS A 50 1.43 18.65 10.60
N GLN A 51 1.66 17.58 11.34
CA GLN A 51 2.19 16.33 10.78
C GLN A 51 1.20 15.73 9.78
N ALA A 52 -0.08 15.74 10.09
CA ALA A 52 -1.09 15.22 9.18
C ALA A 52 -1.09 15.97 7.85
N ARG A 53 -0.99 17.30 7.88
CA ARG A 53 -0.94 18.10 6.65
C ARG A 53 0.31 17.82 5.84
N GLU A 54 1.46 17.70 6.48
CA GLU A 54 2.71 17.38 5.80
C GLU A 54 2.61 16.03 5.08
N ILE A 55 1.98 15.05 5.71
CA ILE A 55 1.80 13.73 5.12
C ILE A 55 0.79 13.79 3.97
N GLU A 56 -0.31 14.52 4.13
CA GLU A 56 -1.30 14.72 3.07
C GLU A 56 -0.68 15.36 1.82
N ASP A 57 0.36 16.18 2.00
CA ASP A 57 1.07 16.81 0.88
C ASP A 57 2.06 15.86 0.21
N THR A 58 2.57 14.85 0.90
CA THR A 58 3.63 13.98 0.39
C THR A 58 3.14 12.65 -0.17
N ILE A 59 2.10 12.06 0.42
CA ILE A 59 1.58 10.76 -0.02
C ILE A 59 1.09 10.76 -1.47
N PRO A 60 0.39 11.80 -1.97
CA PRO A 60 -0.15 11.75 -3.33
C PRO A 60 0.88 11.46 -4.42
N SER A 61 2.11 11.98 -4.31
CA SER A 61 3.12 11.74 -5.34
C SER A 61 3.52 10.27 -5.40
N ALA A 62 3.60 9.58 -4.26
CA ALA A 62 3.88 8.15 -4.21
C ALA A 62 2.71 7.34 -4.78
N LEU A 63 1.49 7.73 -4.46
CA LEU A 63 0.30 7.07 -5.00
C LEU A 63 0.18 7.27 -6.50
N ASP A 64 0.53 8.45 -7.01
CA ASP A 64 0.55 8.72 -8.44
C ASP A 64 1.56 7.82 -9.15
N TYR A 65 2.72 7.60 -8.55
CA TYR A 65 3.71 6.68 -9.08
C TYR A 65 3.16 5.27 -9.21
N LEU A 66 2.49 4.77 -8.16
CA LEU A 66 1.88 3.44 -8.17
C LEU A 66 0.70 3.36 -9.14
N GLU A 67 -0.09 4.43 -9.23
CA GLU A 67 -1.19 4.52 -10.19
C GLU A 67 -0.67 4.38 -11.62
N ASN A 68 0.44 5.05 -11.93
CA ASN A 68 1.06 4.97 -13.24
C ASN A 68 1.62 3.59 -13.54
N LEU A 69 2.17 2.90 -12.54
CA LEU A 69 2.62 1.52 -12.71
C LEU A 69 1.47 0.59 -13.11
N LEU A 70 0.28 0.82 -12.58
CA LEU A 70 -0.89 0.00 -12.85
C LEU A 70 -1.62 0.40 -14.14
N ALA A 71 -1.23 1.52 -14.75
CA ALA A 71 -1.91 2.05 -15.93
C ALA A 71 -1.75 1.18 -17.18
N ASP A 72 -0.77 0.27 -17.20
CA ASP A 72 -0.57 -0.65 -18.32
C ASP A 72 -1.49 -1.89 -18.27
N GLY A 73 -2.37 -1.95 -17.26
CA GLY A 73 -3.32 -3.07 -17.12
C GLY A 73 -2.81 -4.26 -16.33
N ARG A 74 -1.62 -4.14 -15.72
CA ARG A 74 -1.09 -5.25 -14.90
C ARG A 74 -1.99 -5.54 -13.70
N VAL A 75 -2.03 -6.79 -13.29
CA VAL A 75 -2.88 -7.25 -12.19
C VAL A 75 -2.32 -6.81 -10.83
N CYS A 76 -1.00 -6.89 -10.66
CA CYS A 76 -0.30 -6.55 -9.42
C CYS A 76 0.81 -5.56 -9.72
N LEU A 77 1.45 -5.01 -8.68
CA LEU A 77 2.44 -3.94 -8.85
C LEU A 77 3.62 -4.34 -9.73
N LEU A 78 4.02 -5.60 -9.70
CA LEU A 78 5.16 -6.10 -10.48
C LEU A 78 4.75 -7.03 -11.63
N GLY A 79 3.45 -7.17 -11.91
CA GLY A 79 2.98 -8.02 -13.00
C GLY A 79 1.75 -8.84 -12.62
N ASP A 80 1.79 -10.14 -12.91
CA ASP A 80 0.62 -11.01 -12.74
C ASP A 80 0.50 -11.66 -11.37
N GLN A 81 1.57 -11.62 -10.57
CA GLN A 81 1.59 -12.30 -9.27
C GLN A 81 1.77 -11.30 -8.14
N VAL A 82 1.16 -11.62 -6.99
CA VAL A 82 1.29 -10.80 -5.79
C VAL A 82 2.74 -10.85 -5.31
N SER A 83 3.31 -9.67 -5.08
CA SER A 83 4.66 -9.51 -4.57
C SER A 83 4.62 -8.99 -3.12
N LEU A 84 5.80 -8.90 -2.50
CA LEU A 84 5.92 -8.30 -1.18
C LEU A 84 5.46 -6.84 -1.19
N ALA A 85 5.71 -6.11 -2.29
CA ALA A 85 5.24 -4.73 -2.44
C ALA A 85 3.71 -4.64 -2.39
N ASP A 86 3.01 -5.59 -3.02
CA ASP A 86 1.54 -5.64 -2.95
C ASP A 86 1.07 -5.87 -1.52
N CYS A 87 1.72 -6.76 -0.79
CA CYS A 87 1.38 -7.03 0.60
C CYS A 87 1.58 -5.80 1.48
N THR A 88 2.67 -5.07 1.29
CA THR A 88 2.96 -3.86 2.05
C THR A 88 1.95 -2.76 1.73
N LEU A 89 1.60 -2.58 0.46
CA LEU A 89 0.60 -1.60 0.07
C LEU A 89 -0.77 -1.95 0.64
N GLN A 90 -1.17 -3.22 0.61
CA GLN A 90 -2.44 -3.64 1.19
C GLN A 90 -2.45 -3.42 2.70
N ALA A 91 -1.33 -3.66 3.38
CA ALA A 91 -1.22 -3.36 4.81
C ALA A 91 -1.45 -1.87 5.09
N ALA A 92 -0.90 -0.99 4.23
CA ALA A 92 -1.13 0.44 4.34
C ALA A 92 -2.61 0.78 4.16
N CYS A 93 -3.28 0.17 3.19
CA CYS A 93 -4.71 0.38 2.94
C CYS A 93 -5.55 -0.11 4.13
N GLN A 94 -5.22 -1.27 4.69
CA GLN A 94 -5.94 -1.82 5.83
C GLN A 94 -5.77 -0.94 7.07
N PHE A 95 -4.57 -0.45 7.30
CA PHE A 95 -4.33 0.43 8.44
C PHE A 95 -5.06 1.76 8.27
N ALA A 96 -5.08 2.30 7.05
CA ALA A 96 -5.83 3.51 6.76
C ALA A 96 -7.33 3.32 7.05
N ARG A 97 -7.90 2.20 6.61
CA ARG A 97 -9.32 1.89 6.88
C ARG A 97 -9.58 1.71 8.36
N PHE A 98 -8.67 1.05 9.07
CA PHE A 98 -8.76 0.89 10.51
C PHE A 98 -8.81 2.24 11.20
N GLY A 99 -8.00 3.21 10.76
CA GLY A 99 -7.99 4.57 11.28
C GLY A 99 -9.04 5.47 10.67
N LYS A 100 -9.95 4.93 9.85
CA LYS A 100 -11.01 5.66 9.14
C LYS A 100 -10.46 6.73 8.20
N ALA A 101 -9.26 6.51 7.67
CA ALA A 101 -8.65 7.36 6.68
C ALA A 101 -8.87 6.78 5.28
N ASP A 102 -8.87 7.65 4.27
CA ASP A 102 -8.99 7.25 2.88
C ASP A 102 -7.63 7.40 2.21
N LEU A 103 -7.13 6.32 1.62
CA LEU A 103 -5.82 6.33 0.98
C LEU A 103 -5.90 6.36 -0.55
N ILE A 104 -6.75 5.53 -1.14
CA ILE A 104 -6.69 5.28 -2.59
C ILE A 104 -7.95 5.66 -3.38
N SER A 105 -8.94 6.30 -2.76
CA SER A 105 -10.22 6.56 -3.44
C SER A 105 -10.08 7.50 -4.65
N ALA A 106 -9.04 8.33 -4.69
CA ALA A 106 -8.80 9.25 -5.79
C ALA A 106 -8.03 8.61 -6.97
N HIS A 107 -7.65 7.34 -6.86
CA HIS A 107 -6.81 6.65 -7.84
C HIS A 107 -7.53 5.41 -8.37
N ALA A 108 -8.08 5.50 -9.58
CA ALA A 108 -8.93 4.46 -10.15
C ALA A 108 -8.23 3.11 -10.28
N ASN A 109 -6.99 3.09 -10.78
CA ASN A 109 -6.24 1.84 -10.95
C ASN A 109 -5.88 1.19 -9.62
N LEU A 110 -5.57 2.00 -8.62
CA LEU A 110 -5.32 1.49 -7.26
C LEU A 110 -6.60 0.92 -6.64
N LYS A 111 -7.74 1.53 -6.87
CA LYS A 111 -9.02 1.00 -6.41
C LYS A 111 -9.33 -0.35 -7.04
N GLU A 112 -9.08 -0.50 -8.33
CA GLU A 112 -9.26 -1.77 -9.03
C GLU A 112 -8.29 -2.82 -8.52
N TRP A 113 -7.02 -2.44 -8.30
CA TRP A 113 -6.03 -3.32 -7.71
C TRP A 113 -6.46 -3.80 -6.32
N ASP A 114 -6.94 -2.89 -5.48
CA ASP A 114 -7.41 -3.23 -4.14
C ASP A 114 -8.57 -4.22 -4.19
N ALA A 115 -9.54 -3.99 -5.08
CA ALA A 115 -10.67 -4.89 -5.25
C ALA A 115 -10.21 -6.30 -5.67
N ARG A 116 -9.29 -6.37 -6.64
CA ARG A 116 -8.75 -7.66 -7.09
C ARG A 116 -7.99 -8.38 -5.97
N TYR A 117 -7.17 -7.63 -5.21
CA TYR A 117 -6.42 -8.20 -4.11
C TYR A 117 -7.35 -8.81 -3.06
N ARG A 118 -8.40 -8.09 -2.71
CA ARG A 118 -9.34 -8.53 -1.67
C ARG A 118 -10.23 -9.69 -2.12
N GLU A 119 -10.38 -9.92 -3.41
CA GLU A 119 -11.13 -11.06 -3.94
C GLU A 119 -10.36 -12.38 -3.82
N ARG A 120 -9.06 -12.36 -3.56
CA ARG A 120 -8.27 -13.58 -3.41
C ARG A 120 -8.73 -14.34 -2.18
N PRO A 121 -8.84 -15.70 -2.27
CA PRO A 121 -9.31 -16.49 -1.13
C PRO A 121 -8.49 -16.27 0.15
N ALA A 122 -7.16 -16.21 0.05
CA ALA A 122 -6.32 -15.96 1.21
C ALA A 122 -6.57 -14.59 1.81
N ALA A 123 -6.84 -13.58 0.98
CA ALA A 123 -7.11 -12.24 1.46
C ALA A 123 -8.46 -12.18 2.19
N LYS A 124 -9.49 -12.86 1.66
CA LYS A 124 -10.82 -12.86 2.28
C LYS A 124 -10.82 -13.42 3.70
N GLU A 125 -9.93 -14.37 3.98
CA GLU A 125 -9.83 -14.96 5.32
C GLU A 125 -9.18 -13.99 6.33
N VAL A 126 -8.30 -13.11 5.87
CA VAL A 126 -7.46 -12.26 6.72
C VAL A 126 -7.97 -10.82 6.79
N LEU A 127 -8.39 -10.26 5.67
CA LEU A 127 -8.78 -8.85 5.59
C LEU A 127 -10.22 -8.66 6.08
N LYS A 128 -10.37 -7.81 7.09
CA LYS A 128 -11.68 -7.54 7.72
C LYS A 128 -12.24 -6.17 7.36
N PHE A 129 -11.45 -5.32 6.71
CA PHE A 129 -11.85 -3.95 6.40
C PHE A 129 -11.97 -3.70 4.91
#